data_fe6f4243107aee8648e97a860769d0c1
#
_entry.id   fe6f4243107aee8648e97a860769d0c1
#
_cell.length_a   1.000
_cell.length_b   1.000
_cell.length_c   1.000
_cell.angle_alpha   90.00
_cell.angle_beta   90.00
_cell.angle_gamma   90.00
#
_symmetry.space_group_name_H-M   'P 1'
#
loop_
_entity.id
_entity.type
_entity.pdbx_description
1 polymer ?
#
loop_
_entity_poly.entity_id
_entity_poly.type
_entity_poly.pdbx_seq_one_letter_code
_entity_poly.pdbx_strand_id
1 'polypeptide(L)'
;LKGLKEGDYAMIMGFPGSTNRYLTQSEVKQRMHSTNEPRIRIRGVRQDVLKKEMAASDKVRIQYASKYAGSSNYWKNSIGMNKAIIDNKVLETKAEQEAKFAAFAKAKGNTDYEKVVSEIDAAIEKSNPILYNYTCFREVFQGGIEFGTPYLILDKLKEAIKNKDKEAINKNIETLKKVYADIHNKDYDHEVDRKVAKALLPLYAEMVPANALPAFYTTIQKDFKGNYDAYVDHCYDNSIFSNEANFNKFIKKPTVKAIEKDPMTAYVRAKYDLMDKLGNEPVSYTHLRAHETELHLV
;
A
#
# COMPACT_ATOMS: atom_id res chain seq x y z
N LEU A 1 -4.80 26.64 -29.92
CA LEU A 1 -5.34 26.83 -28.58
C LEU A 1 -4.37 27.70 -27.79
N LYS A 2 -4.88 28.76 -27.17
CA LYS A 2 -4.11 29.65 -26.31
C LYS A 2 -3.99 28.94 -24.95
N GLY A 3 -2.77 28.74 -24.41
CA GLY A 3 -2.55 28.17 -23.11
C GLY A 3 -3.09 29.06 -21.97
N LEU A 4 -3.40 28.46 -20.81
CA LEU A 4 -3.78 29.16 -19.59
C LEU A 4 -2.56 29.81 -18.94
N LYS A 5 -2.77 30.96 -18.30
CA LYS A 5 -1.78 31.64 -17.47
C LYS A 5 -2.21 31.55 -16.00
N GLU A 6 -1.27 31.76 -15.08
CA GLU A 6 -1.60 31.88 -13.67
C GLU A 6 -2.58 33.04 -13.45
N GLY A 7 -3.66 32.76 -12.70
CA GLY A 7 -4.76 33.69 -12.48
C GLY A 7 -5.90 33.64 -13.50
N ASP A 8 -5.77 32.88 -14.59
CA ASP A 8 -6.88 32.67 -15.52
C ASP A 8 -7.97 31.81 -14.89
N TYR A 9 -9.23 32.15 -15.17
CA TYR A 9 -10.37 31.35 -14.72
C TYR A 9 -10.37 30.01 -15.47
N ALA A 10 -10.46 28.90 -14.71
CA ALA A 10 -10.62 27.57 -15.25
C ALA A 10 -11.72 26.82 -14.48
N MET A 11 -12.53 26.05 -15.20
CA MET A 11 -13.61 25.26 -14.65
C MET A 11 -13.59 23.84 -15.22
N ILE A 12 -13.79 22.86 -14.35
CA ILE A 12 -13.97 21.46 -14.74
C ILE A 12 -15.44 21.11 -14.50
N MET A 13 -16.11 20.64 -15.54
CA MET A 13 -17.45 20.02 -15.43
C MET A 13 -17.27 18.51 -15.37
N GLY A 14 -17.71 17.88 -14.29
CA GLY A 14 -17.61 16.44 -14.11
C GLY A 14 -18.34 15.97 -12.87
N PHE A 15 -18.47 14.66 -12.75
CA PHE A 15 -19.10 14.02 -11.59
C PHE A 15 -18.01 13.58 -10.61
N PRO A 16 -18.09 13.92 -9.29
CA PRO A 16 -17.20 13.36 -8.30
C PRO A 16 -17.39 11.85 -8.20
N GLY A 17 -16.30 11.09 -8.07
CA GLY A 17 -16.35 9.62 -7.95
C GLY A 17 -16.99 9.14 -6.64
N SER A 18 -16.79 9.91 -5.56
CA SER A 18 -17.42 9.67 -4.25
C SER A 18 -17.47 10.96 -3.45
N THR A 19 -18.51 11.10 -2.63
CA THR A 19 -18.68 12.23 -1.70
C THR A 19 -19.14 11.70 -0.35
N ASN A 20 -18.39 11.99 0.71
CA ASN A 20 -18.71 11.60 2.08
C ASN A 20 -19.22 12.82 2.86
N ARG A 21 -20.53 13.07 2.77
CA ARG A 21 -21.18 14.24 3.38
C ARG A 21 -21.40 14.10 4.89
N TYR A 22 -21.74 12.89 5.34
CA TYR A 22 -22.28 12.65 6.68
C TYR A 22 -21.26 12.10 7.69
N LEU A 23 -19.97 12.17 7.38
CA LEU A 23 -18.92 11.76 8.32
C LEU A 23 -18.97 12.60 9.60
N THR A 24 -18.70 11.97 10.74
CA THR A 24 -18.47 12.63 12.03
C THR A 24 -17.13 13.35 12.03
N GLN A 25 -16.88 14.18 13.05
CA GLN A 25 -15.59 14.85 13.24
C GLN A 25 -14.45 13.82 13.36
N SER A 26 -14.67 12.75 14.12
CA SER A 26 -13.68 11.69 14.33
C SER A 26 -13.35 10.95 13.04
N GLU A 27 -14.34 10.66 12.19
CA GLU A 27 -14.13 10.03 10.88
C GLU A 27 -13.35 10.94 9.93
N VAL A 28 -13.61 12.26 9.94
CA VAL A 28 -12.81 13.22 9.16
C VAL A 28 -11.38 13.26 9.66
N LYS A 29 -11.13 13.29 10.98
CA LYS A 29 -9.80 13.19 11.58
C LYS A 29 -9.09 11.89 11.18
N GLN A 30 -9.80 10.75 11.25
CA GLN A 30 -9.26 9.46 10.81
C GLN A 30 -8.83 9.51 9.34
N ARG A 31 -9.65 10.10 8.46
CA ARG A 31 -9.30 10.27 7.04
C ARG A 31 -8.03 11.07 6.86
N MET A 32 -7.86 12.15 7.61
CA MET A 32 -6.66 12.97 7.56
C MET A 32 -5.42 12.21 8.04
N HIS A 33 -5.48 11.63 9.24
CA HIS A 33 -4.30 11.10 9.93
C HIS A 33 -3.97 9.66 9.56
N SER A 34 -5.00 8.79 9.42
CA SER A 34 -4.79 7.36 9.19
C SER A 34 -4.79 6.96 7.71
N THR A 35 -5.22 7.86 6.81
CA THR A 35 -5.24 7.59 5.36
C THR A 35 -4.39 8.60 4.58
N ASN A 36 -4.67 9.90 4.71
CA ASN A 36 -4.03 10.90 3.86
C ASN A 36 -2.57 11.14 4.24
N GLU A 37 -2.24 11.31 5.51
CA GLU A 37 -0.86 11.57 5.96
C GLU A 37 0.12 10.45 5.60
N PRO A 38 -0.15 9.17 5.88
CA PRO A 38 0.72 8.09 5.43
C PRO A 38 0.90 8.09 3.91
N ARG A 39 -0.17 8.28 3.17
CA ARG A 39 -0.13 8.36 1.70
C ARG A 39 0.71 9.52 1.21
N ILE A 40 0.54 10.71 1.79
CA ILE A 40 1.32 11.89 1.44
C ILE A 40 2.80 11.63 1.65
N ARG A 41 3.17 11.07 2.80
CA ARG A 41 4.56 10.84 3.16
C ARG A 41 5.22 9.76 2.29
N ILE A 42 4.61 8.60 2.18
CA ILE A 42 5.17 7.45 1.43
C ILE A 42 5.22 7.74 -0.06
N ARG A 43 4.13 8.26 -0.63
CA ARG A 43 4.12 8.61 -2.06
C ARG A 43 5.05 9.77 -2.37
N GLY A 44 5.21 10.73 -1.46
CA GLY A 44 6.18 11.82 -1.63
C GLY A 44 7.58 11.28 -1.85
N VAL A 45 8.07 10.42 -0.97
CA VAL A 45 9.39 9.79 -1.09
C VAL A 45 9.51 8.97 -2.39
N ARG A 46 8.49 8.16 -2.72
CA ARG A 46 8.48 7.41 -3.98
C ARG A 46 8.51 8.32 -5.21
N GLN A 47 7.74 9.40 -5.19
CA GLN A 47 7.68 10.38 -6.29
C GLN A 47 9.04 11.05 -6.53
N ASP A 48 9.76 11.38 -5.46
CA ASP A 48 11.08 12.01 -5.57
C ASP A 48 12.09 11.07 -6.25
N VAL A 49 12.08 9.77 -5.88
CA VAL A 49 12.91 8.75 -6.54
C VAL A 49 12.53 8.65 -8.02
N LEU A 50 11.25 8.43 -8.32
CA LEU A 50 10.77 8.27 -9.69
C LEU A 50 11.06 9.50 -10.56
N LYS A 51 10.82 10.71 -10.03
CA LYS A 51 11.07 11.96 -10.74
C LYS A 51 12.54 12.11 -11.12
N LYS A 52 13.46 11.75 -10.21
CA LYS A 52 14.91 11.78 -10.46
C LYS A 52 15.31 10.81 -11.56
N GLU A 53 14.84 9.57 -11.50
CA GLU A 53 15.17 8.54 -12.47
C GLU A 53 14.55 8.81 -13.85
N MET A 54 13.32 9.30 -13.89
CA MET A 54 12.63 9.72 -15.13
C MET A 54 13.31 10.92 -15.79
N ALA A 55 13.91 11.83 -15.01
CA ALA A 55 14.67 12.96 -15.55
C ALA A 55 16.03 12.52 -16.13
N ALA A 56 16.60 11.43 -15.60
CA ALA A 56 17.90 10.91 -16.04
C ALA A 56 17.82 10.01 -17.30
N SER A 57 16.62 9.47 -17.62
CA SER A 57 16.45 8.51 -18.70
C SER A 57 15.09 8.61 -19.37
N ASP A 58 15.07 8.86 -20.68
CA ASP A 58 13.85 8.86 -21.49
C ASP A 58 13.16 7.48 -21.50
N LYS A 59 13.94 6.39 -21.50
CA LYS A 59 13.40 5.03 -21.37
C LYS A 59 12.60 4.90 -20.08
N VAL A 60 13.20 5.25 -18.95
CA VAL A 60 12.54 5.18 -17.63
C VAL A 60 11.34 6.13 -17.58
N ARG A 61 11.44 7.30 -18.17
CA ARG A 61 10.33 8.25 -18.25
C ARG A 61 9.12 7.66 -18.97
N ILE A 62 9.32 6.95 -20.07
CA ILE A 62 8.24 6.27 -20.79
C ILE A 62 7.65 5.13 -19.96
N GLN A 63 8.50 4.28 -19.36
CA GLN A 63 8.08 3.13 -18.54
C GLN A 63 7.25 3.56 -17.33
N TYR A 64 7.63 4.64 -16.65
CA TYR A 64 7.03 5.05 -15.38
C TYR A 64 6.03 6.19 -15.49
N ALA A 65 5.82 6.80 -16.65
CA ALA A 65 4.93 7.96 -16.83
C ALA A 65 3.51 7.70 -16.28
N SER A 66 2.90 6.59 -16.66
CA SER A 66 1.55 6.21 -16.21
C SER A 66 1.50 5.91 -14.72
N LYS A 67 2.46 5.14 -14.19
CA LYS A 67 2.59 4.81 -12.77
C LYS A 67 2.80 6.06 -11.91
N TYR A 68 3.67 6.97 -12.38
CA TYR A 68 3.92 8.26 -11.74
C TYR A 68 2.65 9.13 -11.73
N ALA A 69 1.97 9.26 -12.86
CA ALA A 69 0.75 10.06 -12.97
C ALA A 69 -0.35 9.52 -12.04
N GLY A 70 -0.61 8.22 -12.05
CA GLY A 70 -1.58 7.58 -11.16
C GLY A 70 -1.26 7.78 -9.68
N SER A 71 0.00 7.55 -9.30
CA SER A 71 0.48 7.79 -7.92
C SER A 71 0.35 9.27 -7.52
N SER A 72 0.75 10.19 -8.41
CA SER A 72 0.68 11.64 -8.21
C SER A 72 -0.75 12.15 -8.02
N ASN A 73 -1.71 11.58 -8.75
CA ASN A 73 -3.12 11.94 -8.61
C ASN A 73 -3.62 11.72 -7.16
N TYR A 74 -3.43 10.54 -6.61
CA TYR A 74 -3.83 10.23 -5.22
C TYR A 74 -3.02 11.03 -4.19
N TRP A 75 -1.74 11.27 -4.45
CA TRP A 75 -0.86 12.06 -3.59
C TRP A 75 -1.35 13.51 -3.49
N LYS A 76 -1.57 14.17 -4.64
CA LYS A 76 -2.09 15.53 -4.70
C LYS A 76 -3.50 15.65 -4.14
N ASN A 77 -4.36 14.65 -4.39
CA ASN A 77 -5.69 14.60 -3.81
C ASN A 77 -5.63 14.57 -2.28
N SER A 78 -4.76 13.75 -1.68
CA SER A 78 -4.61 13.67 -0.22
C SER A 78 -4.09 14.99 0.37
N ILE A 79 -3.12 15.64 -0.28
CA ILE A 79 -2.61 16.96 0.13
C ILE A 79 -3.74 18.01 0.06
N GLY A 80 -4.42 18.08 -1.09
CA GLY A 80 -5.49 19.04 -1.31
C GLY A 80 -6.67 18.85 -0.37
N MET A 81 -7.03 17.59 -0.08
CA MET A 81 -8.09 17.25 0.85
C MET A 81 -7.76 17.72 2.27
N ASN A 82 -6.57 17.39 2.79
CA ASN A 82 -6.18 17.83 4.12
C ASN A 82 -6.15 19.36 4.22
N LYS A 83 -5.59 20.03 3.20
CA LYS A 83 -5.60 21.49 3.12
C LYS A 83 -7.02 22.06 3.12
N ALA A 84 -7.91 21.51 2.29
CA ALA A 84 -9.30 21.98 2.21
C ALA A 84 -10.07 21.78 3.53
N ILE A 85 -9.86 20.66 4.23
CA ILE A 85 -10.47 20.40 5.54
C ILE A 85 -10.05 21.46 6.55
N ILE A 86 -8.76 21.83 6.56
CA ILE A 86 -8.20 22.85 7.47
C ILE A 86 -8.70 24.26 7.09
N ASP A 87 -8.51 24.66 5.83
CA ASP A 87 -8.85 26.00 5.36
C ASP A 87 -10.33 26.34 5.52
N ASN A 88 -11.20 25.35 5.33
CA ASN A 88 -12.65 25.52 5.44
C ASN A 88 -13.22 25.18 6.84
N LYS A 89 -12.35 24.96 7.84
CA LYS A 89 -12.75 24.66 9.22
C LYS A 89 -13.78 23.52 9.31
N VAL A 90 -13.56 22.45 8.51
CA VAL A 90 -14.54 21.35 8.41
C VAL A 90 -14.68 20.63 9.75
N LEU A 91 -13.58 20.47 10.52
CA LEU A 91 -13.63 19.82 11.83
C LEU A 91 -14.49 20.61 12.84
N GLU A 92 -14.38 21.92 12.84
CA GLU A 92 -15.19 22.82 13.68
C GLU A 92 -16.66 22.76 13.29
N THR A 93 -16.93 22.80 11.99
CA THR A 93 -18.31 22.67 11.46
C THR A 93 -18.95 21.34 11.88
N LYS A 94 -18.17 20.24 11.83
CA LYS A 94 -18.66 18.93 12.27
C LYS A 94 -18.92 18.87 13.76
N ALA A 95 -18.02 19.43 14.59
CA ALA A 95 -18.23 19.53 16.04
C ALA A 95 -19.52 20.30 16.39
N GLU A 96 -19.78 21.41 15.69
CA GLU A 96 -21.03 22.17 15.88
C GLU A 96 -22.28 21.36 15.48
N GLN A 97 -22.20 20.60 14.38
CA GLN A 97 -23.29 19.73 13.96
C GLN A 97 -23.58 18.64 14.99
N GLU A 98 -22.54 18.00 15.52
CA GLU A 98 -22.64 16.97 16.57
C GLU A 98 -23.20 17.54 17.87
N ALA A 99 -22.77 18.73 18.28
CA ALA A 99 -23.33 19.42 19.46
C ALA A 99 -24.82 19.73 19.30
N LYS A 100 -25.24 20.19 18.11
CA LYS A 100 -26.67 20.42 17.81
C LYS A 100 -27.46 19.12 17.81
N PHE A 101 -26.89 18.04 17.26
CA PHE A 101 -27.52 16.71 17.30
C PHE A 101 -27.66 16.19 18.73
N ALA A 102 -26.62 16.29 19.55
CA ALA A 102 -26.66 15.89 20.96
C ALA A 102 -27.76 16.65 21.75
N ALA A 103 -27.87 17.96 21.53
CA ALA A 103 -28.94 18.77 22.15
C ALA A 103 -30.35 18.31 21.69
N PHE A 104 -30.52 18.02 20.41
CA PHE A 104 -31.75 17.47 19.85
C PHE A 104 -32.08 16.09 20.47
N ALA A 105 -31.13 15.17 20.53
CA ALA A 105 -31.30 13.81 21.07
C ALA A 105 -31.75 13.89 22.53
N LYS A 106 -31.09 14.73 23.33
CA LYS A 106 -31.45 14.98 24.73
C LYS A 106 -32.85 15.53 24.89
N ALA A 107 -33.24 16.52 24.07
CA ALA A 107 -34.58 17.12 24.10
C ALA A 107 -35.69 16.11 23.72
N LYS A 108 -35.37 15.10 22.91
CA LYS A 108 -36.27 13.99 22.53
C LYS A 108 -36.30 12.87 23.59
N GLY A 109 -35.40 12.84 24.55
CA GLY A 109 -35.28 11.76 25.53
C GLY A 109 -34.94 10.39 24.90
N ASN A 110 -34.29 10.41 23.72
CA ASN A 110 -33.92 9.17 23.04
C ASN A 110 -32.48 8.80 23.39
N THR A 111 -32.36 7.83 24.30
CA THR A 111 -31.05 7.37 24.82
C THR A 111 -30.15 6.74 23.77
N ASP A 112 -30.69 6.16 22.72
CA ASP A 112 -29.90 5.56 21.64
C ASP A 112 -29.27 6.66 20.80
N TYR A 113 -30.00 7.73 20.49
CA TYR A 113 -29.47 8.87 19.77
C TYR A 113 -28.39 9.64 20.57
N GLU A 114 -28.56 9.70 21.91
CA GLU A 114 -27.56 10.35 22.77
C GLU A 114 -26.19 9.68 22.74
N LYS A 115 -26.14 8.36 22.49
CA LYS A 115 -24.91 7.56 22.51
C LYS A 115 -24.22 7.41 21.16
N VAL A 116 -24.98 7.57 20.04
CA VAL A 116 -24.50 7.17 18.71
C VAL A 116 -23.16 7.81 18.31
N VAL A 117 -22.99 9.12 18.57
CA VAL A 117 -21.73 9.82 18.21
C VAL A 117 -20.57 9.29 19.05
N SER A 118 -20.76 9.12 20.36
CA SER A 118 -19.71 8.59 21.25
C SER A 118 -19.35 7.14 20.94
N GLU A 119 -20.29 6.33 20.49
CA GLU A 119 -20.03 4.95 20.05
C GLU A 119 -19.22 4.92 18.73
N ILE A 120 -19.56 5.81 17.78
CA ILE A 120 -18.77 6.00 16.56
C ILE A 120 -17.35 6.44 16.93
N ASP A 121 -17.20 7.45 17.79
CA ASP A 121 -15.88 7.97 18.21
C ASP A 121 -15.03 6.87 18.85
N ALA A 122 -15.60 6.07 19.72
CA ALA A 122 -14.90 4.94 20.34
C ALA A 122 -14.48 3.86 19.33
N ALA A 123 -15.32 3.57 18.33
CA ALA A 123 -15.00 2.65 17.25
C ALA A 123 -13.87 3.19 16.37
N ILE A 124 -13.92 4.48 16.03
CA ILE A 124 -12.89 5.17 15.24
C ILE A 124 -11.56 5.20 15.99
N GLU A 125 -11.55 5.56 17.26
CA GLU A 125 -10.33 5.56 18.09
C GLU A 125 -9.66 4.20 18.11
N LYS A 126 -10.43 3.13 18.30
CA LYS A 126 -9.95 1.75 18.29
C LYS A 126 -9.39 1.34 16.91
N SER A 127 -10.00 1.80 15.82
CA SER A 127 -9.61 1.43 14.46
C SER A 127 -8.44 2.26 13.89
N ASN A 128 -8.18 3.45 14.44
CA ASN A 128 -7.15 4.36 13.93
C ASN A 128 -5.77 3.73 13.75
N PRO A 129 -5.17 3.05 14.76
CA PRO A 129 -3.84 2.46 14.59
C PRO A 129 -3.83 1.33 13.57
N ILE A 130 -4.91 0.57 13.47
CA ILE A 130 -5.03 -0.55 12.51
C ILE A 130 -5.09 0.02 11.10
N LEU A 131 -5.94 1.01 10.86
CA LEU A 131 -6.06 1.66 9.56
C LEU A 131 -4.77 2.36 9.14
N TYR A 132 -4.09 3.03 10.08
CA TYR A 132 -2.80 3.67 9.82
C TYR A 132 -1.75 2.66 9.36
N ASN A 133 -1.57 1.57 10.12
CA ASN A 133 -0.62 0.51 9.80
C ASN A 133 -0.96 -0.17 8.47
N TYR A 134 -2.24 -0.45 8.23
CA TYR A 134 -2.70 -1.04 6.97
C TYR A 134 -2.49 -0.08 5.78
N THR A 135 -2.71 1.21 5.97
CA THR A 135 -2.44 2.22 4.92
C THR A 135 -0.95 2.28 4.61
N CYS A 136 -0.08 2.34 5.63
CA CYS A 136 1.37 2.29 5.44
C CYS A 136 1.78 1.02 4.67
N PHE A 137 1.27 -0.14 5.09
CA PHE A 137 1.52 -1.40 4.41
C PHE A 137 1.14 -1.36 2.93
N ARG A 138 -0.07 -0.91 2.63
CA ARG A 138 -0.55 -0.82 1.25
C ARG A 138 0.28 0.13 0.39
N GLU A 139 0.60 1.30 0.91
CA GLU A 139 1.34 2.31 0.16
C GLU A 139 2.80 1.86 -0.12
N VAL A 140 3.44 1.14 0.79
CA VAL A 140 4.81 0.63 0.60
C VAL A 140 4.83 -0.66 -0.21
N PHE A 141 4.06 -1.68 0.20
CA PHE A 141 4.23 -3.05 -0.30
C PHE A 141 3.26 -3.45 -1.42
N GLN A 142 2.17 -2.73 -1.62
CA GLN A 142 1.24 -2.99 -2.72
C GLN A 142 1.28 -1.90 -3.80
N GLY A 143 1.57 -0.65 -3.44
CA GLY A 143 1.61 0.48 -4.36
C GLY A 143 2.99 1.09 -4.57
N GLY A 144 3.98 0.70 -3.77
CA GLY A 144 5.34 1.26 -3.76
C GLY A 144 6.35 0.37 -4.46
N ILE A 145 6.73 -0.73 -3.81
CA ILE A 145 7.75 -1.68 -4.29
C ILE A 145 7.07 -2.72 -5.20
N GLU A 146 7.58 -2.85 -6.41
CA GLU A 146 6.98 -3.69 -7.46
C GLU A 146 7.57 -5.10 -7.51
N PHE A 147 8.88 -5.25 -7.22
CA PHE A 147 9.56 -6.54 -7.29
C PHE A 147 8.99 -7.56 -6.32
N GLY A 148 8.79 -8.77 -6.81
CA GLY A 148 8.29 -9.87 -6.02
C GLY A 148 8.53 -11.21 -6.69
N THR A 149 8.11 -12.28 -6.04
CA THR A 149 8.18 -13.64 -6.56
C THR A 149 6.83 -14.33 -6.47
N PRO A 150 6.53 -15.26 -7.38
CA PRO A 150 5.30 -16.06 -7.35
C PRO A 150 5.42 -17.19 -6.31
N TYR A 151 5.54 -16.84 -5.03
CA TYR A 151 5.84 -17.79 -3.96
C TYR A 151 4.87 -18.98 -3.89
N LEU A 152 3.58 -18.79 -4.21
CA LEU A 152 2.60 -19.88 -4.25
C LEU A 152 2.92 -20.91 -5.34
N ILE A 153 3.44 -20.46 -6.49
CA ILE A 153 3.86 -21.38 -7.58
C ILE A 153 5.16 -22.05 -7.18
N LEU A 154 6.07 -21.34 -6.54
CA LEU A 154 7.31 -21.92 -6.00
C LEU A 154 7.03 -22.97 -4.92
N ASP A 155 5.99 -22.79 -4.10
CA ASP A 155 5.56 -23.82 -3.14
C ASP A 155 5.02 -25.06 -3.80
N LYS A 156 4.17 -24.91 -4.83
CA LYS A 156 3.70 -26.05 -5.62
C LYS A 156 4.84 -26.79 -6.31
N LEU A 157 5.82 -26.04 -6.84
CA LEU A 157 7.02 -26.64 -7.43
C LEU A 157 7.87 -27.37 -6.37
N LYS A 158 8.00 -26.80 -5.18
CA LYS A 158 8.72 -27.43 -4.07
C LYS A 158 8.11 -28.78 -3.68
N GLU A 159 6.79 -28.85 -3.55
CA GLU A 159 6.09 -30.11 -3.26
C GLU A 159 6.19 -31.11 -4.41
N ALA A 160 6.07 -30.67 -5.66
CA ALA A 160 6.28 -31.54 -6.82
C ALA A 160 7.70 -32.16 -6.87
N ILE A 161 8.73 -31.36 -6.52
CA ILE A 161 10.12 -31.84 -6.43
C ILE A 161 10.27 -32.90 -5.32
N LYS A 162 9.71 -32.66 -4.12
CA LYS A 162 9.73 -33.61 -3.00
C LYS A 162 9.09 -34.93 -3.38
N ASN A 163 7.95 -34.88 -4.08
CA ASN A 163 7.19 -36.01 -4.53
C ASN A 163 7.73 -36.69 -5.81
N LYS A 164 8.79 -36.13 -6.42
CA LYS A 164 9.37 -36.57 -7.70
C LYS A 164 8.37 -36.62 -8.86
N ASP A 165 7.34 -35.75 -8.80
CA ASP A 165 6.30 -35.65 -9.82
C ASP A 165 6.79 -34.84 -11.01
N LYS A 166 7.26 -35.52 -12.06
CA LYS A 166 7.84 -34.88 -13.24
C LYS A 166 6.84 -34.05 -14.03
N GLU A 167 5.57 -34.44 -14.08
CA GLU A 167 4.54 -33.71 -14.81
C GLU A 167 4.22 -32.41 -14.11
N ALA A 168 3.99 -32.44 -12.80
CA ALA A 168 3.76 -31.25 -11.99
C ALA A 168 4.99 -30.29 -11.99
N ILE A 169 6.23 -30.84 -11.96
CA ILE A 169 7.45 -30.04 -12.08
C ILE A 169 7.43 -29.26 -13.40
N ASN A 170 7.24 -29.94 -14.53
CA ASN A 170 7.24 -29.30 -15.84
C ASN A 170 6.13 -28.27 -15.98
N LYS A 171 4.92 -28.53 -15.51
CA LYS A 171 3.78 -27.63 -15.52
C LYS A 171 4.08 -26.36 -14.71
N ASN A 172 4.66 -26.50 -13.52
CA ASN A 172 5.02 -25.35 -12.69
C ASN A 172 6.15 -24.52 -13.33
N ILE A 173 7.15 -25.16 -13.96
CA ILE A 173 8.23 -24.45 -14.68
C ILE A 173 7.65 -23.63 -15.85
N GLU A 174 6.75 -24.18 -16.65
CA GLU A 174 6.11 -23.43 -17.75
C GLU A 174 5.30 -22.24 -17.22
N THR A 175 4.62 -22.42 -16.08
CA THR A 175 3.93 -21.30 -15.41
C THR A 175 4.92 -20.23 -14.93
N LEU A 176 6.04 -20.64 -14.33
CA LEU A 176 7.09 -19.71 -13.88
C LEU A 176 7.71 -18.90 -15.02
N LYS A 177 7.89 -19.50 -16.21
CA LYS A 177 8.39 -18.78 -17.40
C LYS A 177 7.46 -17.64 -17.80
N LYS A 178 6.13 -17.88 -17.80
CA LYS A 178 5.14 -16.84 -18.08
C LYS A 178 5.20 -15.71 -17.03
N VAL A 179 5.19 -16.08 -15.76
CA VAL A 179 5.27 -15.11 -14.66
C VAL A 179 6.56 -14.32 -14.67
N TYR A 180 7.71 -14.94 -15.03
CA TYR A 180 8.97 -14.22 -15.19
C TYR A 180 8.85 -13.11 -16.26
N ALA A 181 8.25 -13.44 -17.40
CA ALA A 181 8.02 -12.45 -18.48
C ALA A 181 7.06 -11.32 -18.03
N ASP A 182 6.04 -11.65 -17.23
CA ASP A 182 5.11 -10.66 -16.69
C ASP A 182 5.77 -9.73 -15.67
N ILE A 183 6.64 -10.26 -14.80
CA ILE A 183 7.41 -9.46 -13.82
C ILE A 183 8.39 -8.52 -14.55
N HIS A 184 9.08 -9.02 -15.56
CA HIS A 184 10.06 -8.26 -16.35
C HIS A 184 9.44 -7.66 -17.62
N ASN A 185 8.20 -7.17 -17.53
CA ASN A 185 7.53 -6.52 -18.65
C ASN A 185 8.16 -5.18 -19.02
N LYS A 186 7.72 -4.63 -20.15
CA LYS A 186 8.24 -3.38 -20.70
C LYS A 186 8.12 -2.15 -19.78
N ASP A 187 7.19 -2.19 -18.83
CA ASP A 187 6.87 -1.09 -17.93
C ASP A 187 7.53 -1.26 -16.54
N TYR A 188 8.49 -2.16 -16.41
CA TYR A 188 9.28 -2.42 -15.21
C TYR A 188 10.77 -2.12 -15.44
N ASP A 189 11.39 -1.46 -14.47
CA ASP A 189 12.84 -1.26 -14.41
C ASP A 189 13.36 -1.68 -13.03
N HIS A 190 14.20 -2.70 -13.03
CA HIS A 190 14.72 -3.35 -11.82
C HIS A 190 15.54 -2.41 -10.93
N GLU A 191 16.33 -1.52 -11.55
CA GLU A 191 17.18 -0.60 -10.80
C GLU A 191 16.40 0.59 -10.23
N VAL A 192 15.37 1.05 -10.93
CA VAL A 192 14.46 2.08 -10.42
C VAL A 192 13.71 1.54 -9.21
N ASP A 193 13.15 0.33 -9.30
CA ASP A 193 12.42 -0.29 -8.20
C ASP A 193 13.32 -0.60 -7.00
N ARG A 194 14.57 -1.04 -7.23
CA ARG A 194 15.61 -1.18 -6.19
C ARG A 194 15.81 0.11 -5.39
N LYS A 195 15.91 1.25 -6.07
CA LYS A 195 16.05 2.57 -5.42
C LYS A 195 14.79 2.96 -4.65
N VAL A 196 13.62 2.64 -5.18
CA VAL A 196 12.34 2.81 -4.45
C VAL A 196 12.33 1.97 -3.18
N ALA A 197 12.73 0.70 -3.25
CA ALA A 197 12.79 -0.18 -2.09
C ALA A 197 13.76 0.34 -1.01
N LYS A 198 14.95 0.80 -1.41
CA LYS A 198 15.94 1.42 -0.49
C LYS A 198 15.39 2.66 0.22
N ALA A 199 14.56 3.45 -0.45
CA ALA A 199 13.95 4.63 0.15
C ALA A 199 12.74 4.28 1.05
N LEU A 200 11.93 3.30 0.67
CA LEU A 200 10.67 3.01 1.35
C LEU A 200 10.80 2.06 2.55
N LEU A 201 11.74 1.10 2.55
CA LEU A 201 11.88 0.17 3.68
C LEU A 201 12.27 0.85 4.99
N PRO A 202 13.29 1.74 5.05
CA PRO A 202 13.59 2.47 6.28
C PRO A 202 12.44 3.40 6.70
N LEU A 203 11.78 4.06 5.75
CA LEU A 203 10.64 4.91 6.02
C LEU A 203 9.48 4.13 6.66
N TYR A 204 9.18 2.93 6.16
CA TYR A 204 8.15 2.09 6.75
C TYR A 204 8.45 1.73 8.21
N ALA A 205 9.70 1.35 8.50
CA ALA A 205 10.13 1.03 9.88
C ALA A 205 10.03 2.23 10.84
N GLU A 206 10.20 3.44 10.33
CA GLU A 206 10.03 4.68 11.10
C GLU A 206 8.55 4.99 11.39
N MET A 207 7.66 4.62 10.46
CA MET A 207 6.26 5.02 10.51
C MET A 207 5.37 4.08 11.31
N VAL A 208 5.73 2.81 11.46
CA VAL A 208 4.87 1.81 12.11
C VAL A 208 5.52 1.21 13.36
N PRO A 209 4.73 0.75 14.33
CA PRO A 209 5.26 0.08 15.51
C PRO A 209 5.88 -1.28 15.17
N ALA A 210 6.77 -1.79 16.02
CA ALA A 210 7.52 -3.02 15.79
C ALA A 210 6.64 -4.25 15.50
N ASN A 211 5.46 -4.34 16.10
CA ASN A 211 4.52 -5.44 15.87
C ASN A 211 3.82 -5.38 14.51
N ALA A 212 3.92 -4.26 13.78
CA ALA A 212 3.44 -4.07 12.41
C ALA A 212 4.56 -4.17 11.37
N LEU A 213 5.76 -4.60 11.76
CA LEU A 213 6.86 -4.88 10.83
C LEU A 213 6.79 -6.32 10.32
N PRO A 214 6.94 -6.56 9.00
CA PRO A 214 7.13 -7.91 8.46
C PRO A 214 8.38 -8.59 9.03
N ALA A 215 8.38 -9.91 9.11
CA ALA A 215 9.45 -10.69 9.74
C ALA A 215 10.85 -10.41 9.15
N PHE A 216 10.96 -10.05 7.88
CA PHE A 216 12.24 -9.73 7.25
C PHE A 216 12.97 -8.51 7.87
N TYR A 217 12.28 -7.63 8.60
CA TYR A 217 12.97 -6.56 9.35
C TYR A 217 13.85 -7.13 10.47
N THR A 218 13.49 -8.28 11.04
CA THR A 218 14.37 -9.00 11.97
C THR A 218 15.64 -9.49 11.26
N THR A 219 15.52 -9.97 10.02
CA THR A 219 16.66 -10.36 9.17
C THR A 219 17.57 -9.15 8.89
N ILE A 220 16.98 -8.00 8.55
CA ILE A 220 17.75 -6.76 8.33
C ILE A 220 18.59 -6.42 9.58
N GLN A 221 17.99 -6.49 10.76
CA GLN A 221 18.69 -6.16 12.00
C GLN A 221 19.80 -7.19 12.34
N LYS A 222 19.51 -8.49 12.23
CA LYS A 222 20.44 -9.55 12.63
C LYS A 222 21.55 -9.79 11.61
N ASP A 223 21.19 -9.95 10.35
CA ASP A 223 22.10 -10.44 9.33
C ASP A 223 22.78 -9.29 8.55
N PHE A 224 22.12 -8.15 8.47
CA PHE A 224 22.62 -6.95 7.78
C PHE A 224 22.95 -5.78 8.73
N LYS A 225 22.91 -6.00 10.05
CA LYS A 225 23.25 -4.98 11.08
C LYS A 225 22.47 -3.67 10.92
N GLY A 226 21.20 -3.77 10.52
CA GLY A 226 20.35 -2.62 10.27
C GLY A 226 20.59 -1.90 8.93
N ASN A 227 21.44 -2.42 8.06
CA ASN A 227 21.72 -1.84 6.75
C ASN A 227 20.65 -2.26 5.73
N TYR A 228 19.67 -1.38 5.53
CA TYR A 228 18.56 -1.59 4.58
C TYR A 228 19.03 -1.71 3.13
N ASP A 229 20.00 -0.89 2.73
CA ASP A 229 20.54 -0.90 1.38
C ASP A 229 21.20 -2.24 1.05
N ALA A 230 22.02 -2.77 1.96
CA ALA A 230 22.65 -4.07 1.79
C ALA A 230 21.63 -5.22 1.71
N TYR A 231 20.55 -5.15 2.50
CA TYR A 231 19.46 -6.13 2.43
C TYR A 231 18.72 -6.05 1.09
N VAL A 232 18.38 -4.85 0.64
CA VAL A 232 17.71 -4.65 -0.66
C VAL A 232 18.62 -5.16 -1.78
N ASP A 233 19.89 -4.76 -1.81
CA ASP A 233 20.85 -5.26 -2.81
C ASP A 233 20.93 -6.78 -2.79
N HIS A 234 21.00 -7.39 -1.61
CA HIS A 234 20.98 -8.84 -1.48
C HIS A 234 19.73 -9.48 -2.11
N CYS A 235 18.54 -8.93 -1.88
CA CYS A 235 17.30 -9.44 -2.46
C CYS A 235 17.26 -9.28 -3.98
N TYR A 236 17.61 -8.09 -4.47
CA TYR A 236 17.52 -7.76 -5.89
C TYR A 236 18.61 -8.45 -6.73
N ASP A 237 19.79 -8.77 -6.17
CA ASP A 237 20.88 -9.44 -6.90
C ASP A 237 20.77 -10.96 -6.87
N ASN A 238 20.30 -11.54 -5.76
CA ASN A 238 20.42 -12.98 -5.51
C ASN A 238 19.13 -13.77 -5.65
N SER A 239 17.99 -13.12 -5.91
CA SER A 239 16.74 -13.85 -6.16
C SER A 239 16.80 -14.63 -7.45
N ILE A 240 16.08 -15.75 -7.48
CA ILE A 240 15.79 -16.54 -8.70
C ILE A 240 15.23 -15.66 -9.80
N PHE A 241 14.45 -14.63 -9.45
CA PHE A 241 13.75 -13.75 -10.38
C PHE A 241 14.50 -12.44 -10.68
N SER A 242 15.72 -12.24 -10.16
CA SER A 242 16.47 -10.99 -10.35
C SER A 242 16.81 -10.70 -11.81
N ASN A 243 17.20 -11.72 -12.54
CA ASN A 243 17.61 -11.61 -13.94
C ASN A 243 17.46 -12.94 -14.67
N GLU A 244 17.56 -12.89 -16.00
CA GLU A 244 17.40 -14.06 -16.87
C GLU A 244 18.44 -15.17 -16.59
N ALA A 245 19.66 -14.79 -16.23
CA ALA A 245 20.71 -15.79 -15.92
C ALA A 245 20.37 -16.58 -14.66
N ASN A 246 19.95 -15.93 -13.60
CA ASN A 246 19.52 -16.57 -12.35
C ASN A 246 18.30 -17.46 -12.60
N PHE A 247 17.31 -16.94 -13.32
CA PHE A 247 16.09 -17.66 -13.63
C PHE A 247 16.35 -18.90 -14.48
N ASN A 248 17.11 -18.76 -15.57
CA ASN A 248 17.48 -19.87 -16.45
C ASN A 248 18.30 -20.93 -15.76
N LYS A 249 19.20 -20.54 -14.85
CA LYS A 249 19.96 -21.48 -14.01
C LYS A 249 19.04 -22.29 -13.10
N PHE A 250 18.06 -21.64 -12.49
CA PHE A 250 17.11 -22.29 -11.60
C PHE A 250 16.20 -23.27 -12.34
N ILE A 251 15.56 -22.86 -13.46
CA ILE A 251 14.61 -23.72 -14.18
C ILE A 251 15.27 -24.95 -14.83
N LYS A 252 16.57 -24.90 -15.15
CA LYS A 252 17.35 -26.06 -15.65
C LYS A 252 17.49 -27.15 -14.61
N LYS A 253 17.63 -26.78 -13.32
CA LYS A 253 17.78 -27.72 -12.21
C LYS A 253 17.13 -27.18 -10.94
N PRO A 254 15.79 -27.15 -10.87
CA PRO A 254 15.10 -26.64 -9.72
C PRO A 254 15.32 -27.53 -8.49
N THR A 255 15.58 -26.91 -7.34
CA THR A 255 15.80 -27.62 -6.08
C THR A 255 15.01 -26.96 -4.95
N VAL A 256 14.57 -27.77 -3.99
CA VAL A 256 13.91 -27.29 -2.76
C VAL A 256 14.80 -26.27 -2.04
N LYS A 257 16.09 -26.58 -1.93
CA LYS A 257 17.07 -25.67 -1.27
C LYS A 257 17.18 -24.30 -1.94
N ALA A 258 17.09 -24.22 -3.28
CA ALA A 258 17.15 -22.94 -3.99
C ALA A 258 15.91 -22.09 -3.71
N ILE A 259 14.72 -22.72 -3.66
CA ILE A 259 13.45 -22.02 -3.34
C ILE A 259 13.46 -21.51 -1.89
N GLU A 260 13.90 -22.35 -0.93
CA GLU A 260 13.92 -21.99 0.49
C GLU A 260 14.94 -20.92 0.84
N LYS A 261 16.02 -20.80 0.06
CA LYS A 261 17.07 -19.81 0.25
C LYS A 261 16.87 -18.54 -0.58
N ASP A 262 15.84 -18.47 -1.41
CA ASP A 262 15.59 -17.29 -2.22
C ASP A 262 15.18 -16.09 -1.34
N PRO A 263 15.98 -15.01 -1.31
CA PRO A 263 15.74 -13.91 -0.37
C PRO A 263 14.47 -13.11 -0.70
N MET A 264 14.11 -12.99 -1.98
CA MET A 264 12.90 -12.29 -2.38
C MET A 264 11.64 -13.13 -2.08
N THR A 265 11.71 -14.45 -2.17
CA THR A 265 10.63 -15.33 -1.73
C THR A 265 10.38 -15.19 -0.23
N ALA A 266 11.43 -15.11 0.58
CA ALA A 266 11.32 -14.85 2.03
C ALA A 266 10.69 -13.48 2.32
N TYR A 267 11.12 -12.43 1.61
CA TYR A 267 10.51 -11.09 1.68
C TYR A 267 9.03 -11.11 1.35
N VAL A 268 8.63 -11.73 0.23
CA VAL A 268 7.24 -11.77 -0.22
C VAL A 268 6.35 -12.56 0.75
N ARG A 269 6.84 -13.69 1.31
CA ARG A 269 6.10 -14.44 2.34
C ARG A 269 5.84 -13.59 3.57
N ALA A 270 6.88 -12.98 4.13
CA ALA A 270 6.74 -12.14 5.31
C ALA A 270 5.78 -10.97 5.10
N LYS A 271 5.74 -10.42 3.88
CA LYS A 271 4.78 -9.40 3.48
C LYS A 271 3.34 -9.92 3.52
N TYR A 272 3.06 -11.11 2.97
CA TYR A 272 1.72 -11.68 2.97
C TYR A 272 1.28 -12.15 4.36
N ASP A 273 2.19 -12.72 5.16
CA ASP A 273 1.91 -13.08 6.57
C ASP A 273 1.47 -11.87 7.39
N LEU A 274 2.11 -10.70 7.17
CA LEU A 274 1.68 -9.46 7.80
C LEU A 274 0.33 -8.98 7.27
N MET A 275 0.10 -9.08 5.96
CA MET A 275 -1.17 -8.70 5.36
C MET A 275 -2.33 -9.50 5.96
N ASP A 276 -2.17 -10.81 6.08
CA ASP A 276 -3.18 -11.69 6.70
C ASP A 276 -3.41 -11.35 8.16
N LYS A 277 -2.33 -11.06 8.91
CA LYS A 277 -2.43 -10.60 10.29
C LYS A 277 -3.23 -9.29 10.41
N LEU A 278 -2.89 -8.28 9.61
CA LEU A 278 -3.58 -6.98 9.63
C LEU A 278 -5.04 -7.09 9.13
N GLY A 279 -5.32 -7.99 8.20
CA GLY A 279 -6.67 -8.24 7.67
C GLY A 279 -7.58 -9.02 8.61
N ASN A 280 -6.99 -9.81 9.54
CA ASN A 280 -7.72 -10.62 10.53
C ASN A 280 -7.86 -9.93 11.89
N GLU A 281 -7.36 -8.72 12.03
CA GLU A 281 -7.58 -7.94 13.25
C GLU A 281 -9.08 -7.61 13.41
N PRO A 282 -9.67 -7.74 14.65
CA PRO A 282 -11.12 -7.78 14.86
C PRO A 282 -11.86 -6.45 14.63
N VAL A 283 -11.24 -5.45 14.07
CA VAL A 283 -11.91 -4.27 13.54
C VAL A 283 -12.02 -4.47 12.02
N SER A 284 -12.94 -5.32 11.65
CA SER A 284 -13.24 -5.59 10.25
C SER A 284 -13.67 -4.30 9.57
N TYR A 285 -12.86 -3.86 8.63
CA TYR A 285 -13.20 -2.79 7.67
C TYR A 285 -14.53 -3.06 6.95
N THR A 286 -14.96 -4.30 6.94
CA THR A 286 -16.23 -4.77 6.40
C THR A 286 -17.42 -4.28 7.21
N HIS A 287 -17.31 -4.15 8.53
CA HIS A 287 -18.40 -3.59 9.34
C HIS A 287 -18.57 -2.09 9.14
N LEU A 288 -17.49 -1.32 9.02
CA LEU A 288 -17.58 0.11 8.69
C LEU A 288 -18.13 0.34 7.27
N ARG A 289 -17.78 -0.52 6.30
CA ARG A 289 -18.33 -0.47 4.94
C ARG A 289 -19.79 -0.97 4.86
N ALA A 290 -20.21 -1.91 5.67
CA ALA A 290 -21.58 -2.38 5.68
C ALA A 290 -22.55 -1.27 6.12
N HIS A 291 -22.16 -0.44 7.09
CA HIS A 291 -22.92 0.74 7.48
C HIS A 291 -22.95 1.83 6.40
N GLU A 292 -21.86 1.99 5.61
CA GLU A 292 -21.88 2.92 4.46
C GLU A 292 -22.83 2.46 3.35
N THR A 293 -22.99 1.16 3.13
CA THR A 293 -23.88 0.62 2.09
C THR A 293 -25.35 0.61 2.51
N GLU A 294 -25.67 0.46 3.78
CA GLU A 294 -27.05 0.51 4.26
C GLU A 294 -27.61 1.95 4.30
N LEU A 295 -26.77 2.96 4.56
CA LEU A 295 -27.15 4.37 4.54
C LEU A 295 -27.38 4.95 3.13
N HIS A 296 -27.00 4.24 2.07
CA HIS A 296 -27.27 4.63 0.68
C HIS A 296 -28.59 4.08 0.13
N LEU A 297 -29.37 3.32 0.92
CA LEU A 297 -30.64 2.71 0.51
C LEU A 297 -31.87 3.38 1.14
N VAL A 298 -31.72 4.56 1.76
CA VAL A 298 -32.84 5.36 2.27
C VAL A 298 -32.90 6.73 1.58
#